data_4c94f96e19ee4a9d98c690d38fafc4be
#
_entry.id   4c94f96e19ee4a9d98c690d38fafc4be
#
_cell.length_a   1.000
_cell.length_b   1.000
_cell.length_c   1.000
_cell.angle_alpha   90.00
_cell.angle_beta   90.00
_cell.angle_gamma   90.00
#
_symmetry.space_group_name_H-M   'P 1'
#
loop_
_entity.id
_entity.type
_entity.pdbx_description
1 polymer ?
#
loop_
_entity_poly.entity_id
_entity_poly.type
_entity_poly.pdbx_seq_one_letter_code
_entity_poly.pdbx_strand_id
1 'polypeptide(L)'
;MSVEEWITAYADAWLTLDADAAAALFTEDGVYQDTPFGPPHVGHDGIRAYWRATTASQDAVRTRFGTPIVSADARQAAVEWWVTNLNDGAPRTLVGILFLRFATDGRCESLREAYSYTEGHHEPHAGWGG
;
A
#
# COMPACT_ATOMS: atom_id res chain seq x y z
N MET A 1 -10.69 -7.65 -11.83
CA MET A 1 -10.04 -7.83 -10.51
C MET A 1 -10.93 -7.22 -9.45
N SER A 2 -11.25 -7.96 -8.40
CA SER A 2 -12.02 -7.43 -7.27
C SER A 2 -11.14 -6.56 -6.37
N VAL A 3 -11.78 -5.83 -5.44
CA VAL A 3 -11.04 -5.04 -4.44
C VAL A 3 -10.11 -5.94 -3.62
N GLU A 4 -10.61 -7.09 -3.17
CA GLU A 4 -9.83 -8.05 -2.38
C GLU A 4 -8.65 -8.61 -3.17
N GLU A 5 -8.84 -8.93 -4.44
CA GLU A 5 -7.76 -9.38 -5.32
C GLU A 5 -6.72 -8.28 -5.52
N TRP A 6 -7.15 -7.03 -5.66
CA TRP A 6 -6.24 -5.89 -5.77
C TRP A 6 -5.38 -5.74 -4.52
N ILE A 7 -6.01 -5.81 -3.34
CA ILE A 7 -5.31 -5.71 -2.07
C ILE A 7 -4.29 -6.84 -1.90
N THR A 8 -4.66 -8.06 -2.25
CA THR A 8 -3.75 -9.21 -2.20
C THR A 8 -2.55 -8.99 -3.13
N ALA A 9 -2.79 -8.53 -4.35
CA ALA A 9 -1.71 -8.25 -5.30
C ALA A 9 -0.79 -7.12 -4.83
N TYR A 10 -1.35 -6.09 -4.21
CA TYR A 10 -0.59 -4.99 -3.62
C TYR A 10 0.28 -5.48 -2.45
N ALA A 11 -0.29 -6.28 -1.57
CA ALA A 11 0.44 -6.89 -0.46
C ALA A 11 1.60 -7.75 -0.96
N ASP A 12 1.37 -8.55 -1.99
CA ASP A 12 2.40 -9.41 -2.60
C ASP A 12 3.52 -8.57 -3.24
N ALA A 13 3.17 -7.48 -3.91
CA ALA A 13 4.16 -6.57 -4.48
C ALA A 13 5.05 -5.97 -3.41
N TRP A 14 4.48 -5.61 -2.25
CA TRP A 14 5.27 -5.10 -1.14
C TRP A 14 6.15 -6.19 -0.53
N LEU A 15 5.58 -7.37 -0.34
CA LEU A 15 6.32 -8.51 0.22
C LEU A 15 7.58 -8.84 -0.58
N THR A 16 7.51 -8.71 -1.90
CA THR A 16 8.60 -9.00 -2.82
C THR A 16 9.38 -7.75 -3.26
N LEU A 17 8.99 -6.57 -2.78
CA LEU A 17 9.58 -5.28 -3.15
C LEU A 17 9.59 -5.04 -4.66
N ASP A 18 8.48 -5.42 -5.33
CA ASP A 18 8.34 -5.39 -6.77
C ASP A 18 7.63 -4.11 -7.22
N ALA A 19 8.42 -3.10 -7.56
CA ALA A 19 7.90 -1.80 -7.99
C ALA A 19 7.12 -1.88 -9.30
N ASP A 20 7.51 -2.76 -10.22
CA ASP A 20 6.80 -2.94 -11.49
C ASP A 20 5.42 -3.55 -11.27
N ALA A 21 5.33 -4.57 -10.40
CA ALA A 21 4.06 -5.18 -10.04
C ALA A 21 3.13 -4.18 -9.35
N ALA A 22 3.67 -3.35 -8.45
CA ALA A 22 2.88 -2.31 -7.77
C ALA A 22 2.34 -1.29 -8.78
N ALA A 23 3.18 -0.76 -9.66
CA ALA A 23 2.77 0.22 -10.66
C ALA A 23 1.69 -0.32 -11.59
N ALA A 24 1.77 -1.59 -11.97
CA ALA A 24 0.80 -2.23 -12.87
C ALA A 24 -0.62 -2.31 -12.28
N LEU A 25 -0.77 -2.17 -10.96
CA LEU A 25 -2.06 -2.17 -10.28
C LEU A 25 -2.83 -0.85 -10.43
N PHE A 26 -2.21 0.17 -11.00
CA PHE A 26 -2.79 1.50 -11.18
C PHE A 26 -3.15 1.73 -12.65
N THR A 27 -4.07 2.64 -12.87
CA THR A 27 -4.33 3.15 -14.23
C THR A 27 -3.10 3.91 -14.73
N GLU A 28 -3.02 4.13 -16.06
CA GLU A 28 -1.86 4.79 -16.66
C GLU A 28 -1.58 6.18 -16.09
N ASP A 29 -2.60 6.89 -15.66
CA ASP A 29 -2.51 8.21 -15.04
C ASP A 29 -2.87 8.17 -13.55
N GLY A 30 -2.79 7.01 -12.95
CA GLY A 30 -3.08 6.80 -11.52
C GLY A 30 -2.23 7.68 -10.63
N VAL A 31 -2.76 7.99 -9.45
CA VAL A 31 -2.14 8.90 -8.49
C VAL A 31 -1.89 8.17 -7.17
N TYR A 32 -0.67 8.26 -6.68
CA TYR A 32 -0.27 7.71 -5.39
C TYR A 32 0.20 8.85 -4.49
N GLN A 33 -0.49 9.05 -3.37
CA GLN A 33 -0.14 10.10 -2.42
C GLN A 33 0.21 9.48 -1.06
N ASP A 34 1.49 9.44 -0.76
CA ASP A 34 2.02 8.88 0.48
C ASP A 34 1.92 9.84 1.66
N THR A 35 1.83 11.15 1.39
CA THR A 35 1.69 12.20 2.40
C THR A 35 0.91 13.37 1.82
N PRO A 36 0.08 14.06 2.64
CA PRO A 36 -0.62 15.25 2.18
C PRO A 36 0.31 16.48 2.05
N PHE A 37 1.53 16.37 2.53
CA PHE A 37 2.48 17.50 2.59
C PHE A 37 3.48 17.51 1.43
N GLY A 38 3.45 16.51 0.58
CA GLY A 38 4.32 16.43 -0.59
C GLY A 38 3.53 16.30 -1.88
N PRO A 39 4.21 16.38 -3.03
CA PRO A 39 3.56 16.20 -4.33
C PRO A 39 3.15 14.73 -4.50
N PRO A 40 2.03 14.47 -5.21
CA PRO A 40 1.64 13.11 -5.54
C PRO A 40 2.59 12.50 -6.56
N HIS A 41 2.66 11.17 -6.56
CA HIS A 41 3.38 10.40 -7.57
C HIS A 41 2.38 10.02 -8.65
N VAL A 42 2.61 10.44 -9.89
CA VAL A 42 1.63 10.33 -10.96
C VAL A 42 2.10 9.39 -12.06
N GLY A 43 1.20 8.50 -12.49
CA GLY A 43 1.42 7.55 -13.55
C GLY A 43 2.33 6.39 -13.14
N HIS A 44 2.46 5.40 -14.03
CA HIS A 44 3.28 4.22 -13.73
C HIS A 44 4.74 4.57 -13.44
N ASP A 45 5.32 5.50 -14.20
CA ASP A 45 6.72 5.88 -13.99
C ASP A 45 6.92 6.59 -12.65
N GLY A 46 6.01 7.48 -12.28
CA GLY A 46 6.07 8.19 -11.00
C GLY A 46 5.88 7.26 -9.81
N ILE A 47 4.92 6.35 -9.90
CA ILE A 47 4.64 5.36 -8.84
C ILE A 47 5.80 4.39 -8.72
N ARG A 48 6.34 3.91 -9.83
CA ARG A 48 7.49 3.00 -9.84
C ARG A 48 8.72 3.64 -9.21
N ALA A 49 9.00 4.89 -9.56
CA ALA A 49 10.13 5.63 -9.01
C ALA A 49 10.01 5.81 -7.50
N TYR A 50 8.83 6.15 -7.01
CA TYR A 50 8.55 6.25 -5.58
C TYR A 50 8.77 4.92 -4.87
N TRP A 51 8.22 3.84 -5.43
CA TRP A 51 8.36 2.50 -4.84
C TRP A 51 9.81 2.04 -4.79
N ARG A 52 10.58 2.25 -5.85
CA ARG A 52 12.02 1.91 -5.87
C ARG A 52 12.79 2.68 -4.80
N ALA A 53 12.53 3.97 -4.68
CA ALA A 53 13.21 4.81 -3.68
C ALA A 53 12.84 4.40 -2.26
N THR A 54 11.56 4.16 -2.00
CA THR A 54 11.04 3.82 -0.67
C THR A 54 11.43 2.41 -0.23
N THR A 55 11.53 1.46 -1.17
CA THR A 55 11.85 0.07 -0.84
C THR A 55 13.35 -0.25 -0.86
N ALA A 56 14.19 0.67 -1.33
CA ALA A 56 15.63 0.43 -1.46
C ALA A 56 16.31 0.06 -0.13
N SER A 57 15.79 0.57 0.98
CA SER A 57 16.32 0.30 2.32
C SER A 57 15.58 -0.83 3.05
N GLN A 58 14.54 -1.39 2.46
CA GLN A 58 13.68 -2.40 3.10
C GLN A 58 14.14 -3.82 2.78
N ASP A 59 14.00 -4.68 3.78
CA ASP A 59 14.26 -6.11 3.66
C ASP A 59 13.36 -6.87 4.64
N ALA A 60 13.23 -8.19 4.45
CA ALA A 60 12.45 -9.07 5.34
C ALA A 60 11.04 -8.53 5.61
N VAL A 61 10.35 -8.08 4.57
CA VAL A 61 9.03 -7.46 4.68
C VAL A 61 7.98 -8.52 5.00
N ARG A 62 7.13 -8.21 5.98
CA ARG A 62 5.92 -8.97 6.29
C ARG A 62 4.74 -8.01 6.23
N THR A 63 3.71 -8.41 5.50
CA THR A 63 2.49 -7.60 5.33
C THR A 63 1.29 -8.30 5.92
N ARG A 64 0.42 -7.52 6.53
CA ARG A 64 -0.90 -7.97 6.99
C ARG A 64 -1.90 -6.89 6.66
N PHE A 65 -2.94 -7.25 5.90
CA PHE A 65 -4.02 -6.34 5.55
C PHE A 65 -5.31 -6.80 6.26
N GLY A 66 -6.07 -5.82 6.75
CA GLY A 66 -7.36 -6.08 7.38
C GLY A 66 -8.46 -6.33 6.35
N THR A 67 -9.67 -6.50 6.83
CA THR A 67 -10.85 -6.62 6.00
C THR A 67 -11.19 -5.22 5.45
N PRO A 68 -11.26 -5.04 4.12
CA PRO A 68 -11.57 -3.74 3.56
C PRO A 68 -13.02 -3.33 3.80
N ILE A 69 -13.23 -2.03 3.97
CA ILE A 69 -14.55 -1.40 3.90
C ILE A 69 -14.70 -0.96 2.45
N VAL A 70 -15.74 -1.46 1.77
CA VAL A 70 -15.93 -1.25 0.33
C VAL A 70 -17.25 -0.54 0.10
N SER A 71 -17.26 0.48 -0.76
CA SER A 71 -18.49 1.17 -1.16
C SER A 71 -19.43 0.23 -1.94
N ALA A 72 -20.72 0.57 -1.97
CA ALA A 72 -21.74 -0.27 -2.62
C ALA A 72 -21.45 -0.52 -4.10
N ASP A 73 -20.85 0.46 -4.79
CA ASP A 73 -20.48 0.34 -6.21
C ASP A 73 -19.10 -0.27 -6.44
N ALA A 74 -18.41 -0.66 -5.37
CA ALA A 74 -17.05 -1.20 -5.40
C ALA A 74 -16.00 -0.26 -6.03
N ARG A 75 -16.29 1.04 -6.07
CA ARG A 75 -15.38 2.05 -6.64
C ARG A 75 -14.48 2.70 -5.60
N GLN A 76 -14.77 2.51 -4.32
CA GLN A 76 -13.97 3.05 -3.23
C GLN A 76 -13.78 2.00 -2.15
N ALA A 77 -12.61 2.01 -1.52
CA ALA A 77 -12.34 1.13 -0.39
C ALA A 77 -11.38 1.79 0.59
N ALA A 78 -11.50 1.41 1.85
CA ALA A 78 -10.52 1.73 2.88
C ALA A 78 -10.07 0.42 3.53
N VAL A 79 -8.78 0.29 3.82
CA VAL A 79 -8.23 -0.92 4.42
C VAL A 79 -7.06 -0.59 5.34
N GLU A 80 -7.05 -1.21 6.51
CA GLU A 80 -5.92 -1.13 7.44
C GLU A 80 -4.80 -2.05 6.97
N TRP A 81 -3.56 -1.63 7.24
CA TRP A 81 -2.41 -2.48 6.99
C TRP A 81 -1.41 -2.40 8.14
N TRP A 82 -0.68 -3.48 8.32
CA TRP A 82 0.35 -3.64 9.35
C TRP A 82 1.56 -4.31 8.71
N VAL A 83 2.70 -3.63 8.74
CA VAL A 83 3.91 -4.10 8.06
C VAL A 83 5.08 -4.06 9.03
N THR A 84 5.85 -5.12 9.03
CA THR A 84 7.15 -5.14 9.70
C THR A 84 8.23 -5.37 8.65
N ASN A 85 9.37 -4.75 8.84
CA ASN A 85 10.52 -4.94 7.97
C ASN A 85 11.84 -4.66 8.71
N LEU A 86 12.93 -4.87 7.99
CA LEU A 86 14.23 -4.31 8.34
C LEU A 86 14.45 -3.10 7.44
N ASN A 87 14.73 -1.96 8.04
CA ASN A 87 15.03 -0.73 7.32
C ASN A 87 16.50 -0.40 7.54
N ASP A 88 17.33 -0.55 6.51
CA ASP A 88 18.80 -0.52 6.63
C ASP A 88 19.29 -1.45 7.75
N GLY A 89 18.69 -2.63 7.84
CA GLY A 89 19.02 -3.65 8.83
C GLY A 89 18.41 -3.48 10.22
N ALA A 90 17.69 -2.38 10.47
CA ALA A 90 17.05 -2.13 11.76
C ALA A 90 15.56 -2.52 11.73
N PRO A 91 15.06 -3.27 12.75
CA PRO A 91 13.65 -3.63 12.82
C PRO A 91 12.75 -2.40 12.91
N ARG A 92 11.65 -2.42 12.14
CA ARG A 92 10.67 -1.33 12.10
C ARG A 92 9.27 -1.89 11.90
N THR A 93 8.28 -1.22 12.49
CA THR A 93 6.86 -1.50 12.27
C THR A 93 6.20 -0.25 11.69
N LEU A 94 5.43 -0.44 10.61
CA LEU A 94 4.61 0.59 10.01
C LEU A 94 3.16 0.16 10.07
N VAL A 95 2.27 1.10 10.42
CA VAL A 95 0.83 0.85 10.45
C VAL A 95 0.10 1.99 9.78
N GLY A 96 -0.92 1.66 9.02
CA GLY A 96 -1.66 2.70 8.34
C GLY A 96 -2.98 2.25 7.76
N ILE A 97 -3.54 3.17 6.98
CA ILE A 97 -4.80 2.99 6.28
C ILE A 97 -4.59 3.46 4.85
N LEU A 98 -5.04 2.66 3.89
CA LEU A 98 -5.15 3.06 2.49
C LEU A 98 -6.57 3.52 2.22
N PHE A 99 -6.70 4.60 1.47
CA PHE A 99 -7.97 5.03 0.89
C PHE A 99 -7.85 4.93 -0.63
N LEU A 100 -8.69 4.09 -1.24
CA LEU A 100 -8.55 3.66 -2.63
C LEU A 100 -9.77 4.09 -3.46
N ARG A 101 -9.51 4.49 -4.69
CA ARG A 101 -10.53 4.71 -5.71
C ARG A 101 -10.17 3.89 -6.94
N PHE A 102 -11.14 3.17 -7.50
CA PHE A 102 -10.93 2.22 -8.60
C PHE A 102 -11.61 2.67 -9.88
N ALA A 103 -10.95 2.39 -10.99
CA ALA A 103 -11.54 2.48 -12.33
C ALA A 103 -12.51 1.30 -12.55
N THR A 104 -13.30 1.38 -13.61
CA THR A 104 -14.26 0.32 -13.95
C THR A 104 -13.59 -1.01 -14.29
N ASP A 105 -12.33 -1.00 -14.73
CA ASP A 105 -11.57 -2.21 -15.02
C ASP A 105 -10.89 -2.83 -13.78
N GLY A 106 -11.08 -2.23 -12.61
CA GLY A 106 -10.53 -2.72 -11.34
C GLY A 106 -9.14 -2.23 -11.01
N ARG A 107 -8.47 -1.46 -11.88
CA ARG A 107 -7.20 -0.82 -11.55
C ARG A 107 -7.45 0.42 -10.68
N CYS A 108 -6.48 0.76 -9.85
CA CYS A 108 -6.58 1.88 -8.93
C CYS A 108 -6.32 3.21 -9.65
N GLU A 109 -7.25 4.16 -9.54
CA GLU A 109 -7.09 5.52 -10.05
C GLU A 109 -6.36 6.42 -9.05
N SER A 110 -6.57 6.18 -7.76
CA SER A 110 -6.06 7.04 -6.71
C SER A 110 -5.89 6.25 -5.43
N LEU A 111 -4.70 6.35 -4.87
CA LEU A 111 -4.37 5.83 -3.55
C LEU A 111 -3.88 6.98 -2.68
N ARG A 112 -4.45 7.09 -1.48
CA ARG A 112 -3.94 7.97 -0.44
C ARG A 112 -3.68 7.12 0.79
N GLU A 113 -2.65 7.45 1.54
CA GLU A 113 -2.39 6.74 2.79
C GLU A 113 -2.12 7.70 3.94
N ALA A 114 -2.50 7.24 5.13
CA ALA A 114 -2.10 7.84 6.39
C ALA A 114 -1.42 6.73 7.18
N TYR A 115 -0.21 6.99 7.67
CA TYR A 115 0.53 5.95 8.36
C TYR A 115 1.46 6.53 9.43
N SER A 116 1.86 5.66 10.34
CA SER A 116 2.86 5.94 11.36
C SER A 116 3.85 4.79 11.39
N TYR A 117 5.01 5.03 11.95
CA TYR A 117 6.00 3.97 12.12
C TYR A 117 6.74 4.14 13.45
N THR A 118 7.32 3.04 13.92
CA THR A 118 8.13 3.01 15.13
C THR A 118 9.22 1.96 15.02
N GLU A 119 10.24 2.09 15.85
CA GLU A 119 11.32 1.12 15.93
C GLU A 119 10.83 -0.20 16.55
N GLY A 120 11.47 -1.30 16.17
CA GLY A 120 11.15 -2.64 16.65
C GLY A 120 10.03 -3.30 15.90
N HIS A 121 9.87 -4.61 16.11
CA HIS A 121 8.77 -5.39 15.57
C HIS A 121 7.67 -5.49 16.62
N HIS A 122 6.47 -5.01 16.28
CA HIS A 122 5.30 -5.03 17.16
C HIS A 122 4.17 -5.77 16.47
N GLU A 123 3.44 -6.59 17.23
CA GLU A 123 2.28 -7.31 16.73
C GLU A 123 1.00 -6.47 16.93
N PRO A 124 0.01 -6.62 16.02
CA PRO A 124 -1.27 -5.93 16.20
C PRO A 124 -1.99 -6.37 17.47
N HIS A 125 -2.77 -5.44 18.04
CA HIS A 125 -3.66 -5.77 19.16
C HIS A 125 -4.75 -6.74 18.73
N ALA A 126 -5.37 -7.43 19.69
CA ALA A 126 -6.47 -8.34 19.43
C ALA A 126 -7.65 -7.59 18.77
N GLY A 127 -8.20 -8.18 17.70
CA GLY A 127 -9.30 -7.58 16.94
C GLY A 127 -8.88 -6.60 15.84
N TRP A 128 -7.58 -6.31 15.71
CA TRP A 128 -7.11 -5.48 14.61
C TRP A 128 -7.43 -6.12 13.25
N GLY A 129 -7.78 -5.28 12.30
CA GLY A 129 -8.06 -5.71 10.93
C GLY A 129 -9.50 -6.16 10.69
N GLY A 130 -10.33 -6.04 11.68
CA GLY A 130 -11.75 -6.32 11.59
C GLY A 130 -12.12 -7.75 11.64
#